data_5e28ad15e1e8343caf0876ee9b2dc258
#
_entry.id   5e28ad15e1e8343caf0876ee9b2dc258
#
_cell.length_a   1.000
_cell.length_b   1.000
_cell.length_c   1.000
_cell.angle_alpha   90.00
_cell.angle_beta   90.00
_cell.angle_gamma   90.00
#
_symmetry.space_group_name_H-M   'P 1'
#
loop_
_entity.id
_entity.type
_entity.pdbx_description
1 polymer ?
#
loop_
_entity_poly.entity_id
_entity_poly.type
_entity_poly.pdbx_seq_one_letter_code
_entity_poly.pdbx_strand_id
1 'polypeptide(L)'
;MVLRFLLIFFVISACALSPGFKKEPSSKNPKRIGLEQNGVTLQFYNINKMKPGTLPRIEEIQKKSEENLKELTSDDKYYYTLGYGDVISIALTDIQDIDGSYTISPDGSVTIPYVGQVVVSDKTKEEAQDFINNVLKDFYQEPETIVKIEAYNSSYVYLTGSINRPQSILLSEQPLKLLDSLMRAGYVKDQKTYNKKALLRRGNQVYDINLYQL
;
A
#
# COMPACT_ATOMS: atom_id res chain seq x y z
N MET A 1 23.76 -11.70 64.35
CA MET A 1 23.90 -10.42 63.62
C MET A 1 24.71 -10.63 62.32
N VAL A 2 24.44 -11.70 61.58
CA VAL A 2 25.20 -12.07 60.36
C VAL A 2 24.24 -12.46 59.19
N LEU A 3 22.96 -12.26 59.35
CA LEU A 3 21.97 -12.71 58.36
C LEU A 3 21.28 -11.57 57.57
N ARG A 4 21.88 -10.39 57.52
CA ARG A 4 21.28 -9.22 56.84
C ARG A 4 22.11 -8.65 55.67
N PHE A 5 23.21 -9.28 55.32
CA PHE A 5 24.12 -8.78 54.26
C PHE A 5 24.13 -9.62 52.98
N LEU A 6 23.26 -10.65 52.85
CA LEU A 6 23.27 -11.54 51.71
C LEU A 6 22.13 -11.30 50.70
N LEU A 7 21.37 -10.18 50.84
CA LEU A 7 20.19 -9.90 50.02
C LEU A 7 20.34 -8.69 49.09
N ILE A 8 21.52 -8.10 49.01
CA ILE A 8 21.76 -6.92 48.13
C ILE A 8 22.55 -7.25 46.86
N PHE A 9 23.00 -8.52 46.67
CA PHE A 9 23.84 -8.87 45.52
C PHE A 9 23.09 -9.54 44.38
N PHE A 10 21.75 -9.57 44.38
CA PHE A 10 20.97 -10.30 43.35
C PHE A 10 20.13 -9.42 42.41
N VAL A 11 20.32 -8.10 42.40
CA VAL A 11 19.51 -7.17 41.58
C VAL A 11 20.26 -6.52 40.43
N ILE A 12 21.52 -6.91 40.16
CA ILE A 12 22.28 -6.29 39.06
C ILE A 12 22.60 -7.29 37.92
N SER A 13 21.72 -8.25 37.67
CA SER A 13 21.92 -9.18 36.56
C SER A 13 20.74 -9.35 35.62
N ALA A 14 19.85 -8.36 35.52
CA ALA A 14 18.66 -8.43 34.66
C ALA A 14 18.64 -7.39 33.53
N CYS A 15 19.76 -6.83 33.14
CA CYS A 15 19.86 -5.90 32.00
C CYS A 15 20.71 -6.42 30.82
N ALA A 16 20.79 -7.74 30.62
CA ALA A 16 21.61 -8.30 29.54
C ALA A 16 20.87 -9.31 28.68
N LEU A 17 19.56 -9.08 28.45
CA LEU A 17 18.79 -9.90 27.49
C LEU A 17 17.83 -9.01 26.69
N SER A 18 18.36 -7.94 26.12
CA SER A 18 17.89 -7.49 24.83
C SER A 18 18.51 -8.46 23.82
N PRO A 19 17.78 -9.05 22.87
CA PRO A 19 18.40 -9.73 21.75
C PRO A 19 19.06 -8.67 20.89
N GLY A 20 20.19 -8.18 21.41
CA GLY A 20 21.07 -7.28 20.71
C GLY A 20 21.64 -8.01 19.52
N PHE A 21 21.66 -7.36 18.40
CA PHE A 21 22.41 -7.70 17.22
C PHE A 21 23.72 -8.36 17.59
N LYS A 22 23.86 -9.68 17.37
CA LYS A 22 25.15 -10.34 17.42
C LYS A 22 25.93 -9.85 16.22
N LYS A 23 26.81 -8.89 16.47
CA LYS A 23 27.82 -8.46 15.55
C LYS A 23 28.85 -9.56 15.46
N GLU A 24 28.84 -10.35 14.44
CA GLU A 24 29.98 -11.15 14.07
C GLU A 24 30.90 -10.34 13.17
N PRO A 25 32.06 -9.94 13.62
CA PRO A 25 33.08 -9.37 12.77
C PRO A 25 33.97 -10.49 12.26
N SER A 26 33.60 -11.15 11.23
CA SER A 26 34.52 -12.05 10.56
C SER A 26 34.27 -12.00 9.06
N SER A 27 35.03 -11.16 8.40
CA SER A 27 35.65 -11.57 7.15
C SER A 27 36.57 -10.47 6.62
N LYS A 28 37.74 -10.86 6.20
CA LYS A 28 38.74 -10.04 5.51
C LYS A 28 38.28 -9.55 4.12
N ASN A 29 37.01 -9.70 3.81
CA ASN A 29 36.37 -9.18 2.59
C ASN A 29 35.24 -8.24 2.94
N PRO A 30 35.15 -7.05 2.35
CA PRO A 30 33.99 -6.14 2.51
C PRO A 30 32.79 -6.70 1.73
N LYS A 31 32.33 -7.89 2.10
CA LYS A 31 31.16 -8.50 1.48
C LYS A 31 29.93 -8.11 2.28
N ARG A 32 28.95 -7.68 1.54
CA ARG A 32 27.54 -7.49 1.84
C ARG A 32 27.11 -8.17 3.15
N ILE A 33 26.83 -7.40 4.18
CA ILE A 33 26.13 -7.90 5.35
C ILE A 33 24.65 -7.85 4.96
N GLY A 34 24.11 -8.99 4.56
CA GLY A 34 22.68 -9.14 4.32
C GLY A 34 22.00 -9.52 5.65
N LEU A 35 21.06 -8.73 6.10
CA LEU A 35 20.10 -9.13 7.12
C LEU A 35 18.80 -9.45 6.39
N GLU A 36 18.43 -10.71 6.43
CA GLU A 36 17.18 -11.19 5.87
C GLU A 36 16.17 -11.36 7.02
N GLN A 37 15.18 -10.51 7.06
CA GLN A 37 14.07 -10.62 7.99
C GLN A 37 12.78 -10.33 7.24
N ASN A 38 11.85 -11.27 7.26
CA ASN A 38 10.55 -11.18 6.59
C ASN A 38 10.62 -10.89 5.07
N GLY A 39 11.58 -11.50 4.37
CA GLY A 39 11.74 -11.32 2.91
C GLY A 39 12.34 -9.98 2.50
N VAL A 40 12.81 -9.16 3.44
CA VAL A 40 13.51 -7.90 3.15
C VAL A 40 15.00 -8.11 3.37
N THR A 41 15.78 -8.01 2.30
CA THR A 41 17.25 -8.05 2.38
C THR A 41 17.81 -6.64 2.50
N LEU A 42 18.34 -6.30 3.68
CA LEU A 42 19.07 -5.05 3.89
C LEU A 42 20.54 -5.24 3.53
N GLN A 43 21.02 -4.47 2.57
CA GLN A 43 22.43 -4.47 2.18
C GLN A 43 23.12 -3.22 2.74
N PHE A 44 24.10 -3.43 3.61
CA PHE A 44 24.92 -2.34 4.16
C PHE A 44 26.23 -2.27 3.39
N TYR A 45 26.61 -1.09 2.95
CA TYR A 45 27.86 -0.83 2.27
C TYR A 45 28.75 0.05 3.14
N ASN A 46 30.01 -0.34 3.30
CA ASN A 46 31.00 0.51 3.95
C ASN A 46 31.56 1.51 2.92
N ILE A 47 31.09 2.73 2.97
CA ILE A 47 31.43 3.80 2.01
C ILE A 47 32.94 4.05 1.96
N ASN A 48 33.64 3.94 3.10
CA ASN A 48 35.10 4.20 3.16
C ASN A 48 35.98 3.11 2.51
N LYS A 49 35.38 1.97 2.15
CA LYS A 49 36.06 0.86 1.48
C LYS A 49 35.62 0.63 0.05
N MET A 50 34.75 1.48 -0.48
CA MET A 50 34.30 1.40 -1.87
C MET A 50 35.35 1.99 -2.79
N LYS A 51 35.61 1.30 -3.89
CA LYS A 51 36.46 1.84 -4.95
C LYS A 51 35.74 3.01 -5.63
N PRO A 52 36.42 4.08 -6.02
CA PRO A 52 35.82 5.13 -6.86
C PRO A 52 35.17 4.49 -8.11
N GLY A 53 33.92 4.82 -8.37
CA GLY A 53 33.17 4.27 -9.50
C GLY A 53 32.24 3.09 -9.18
N THR A 54 32.20 2.57 -7.93
CA THR A 54 31.25 1.52 -7.51
C THR A 54 29.91 2.08 -7.05
N LEU A 55 29.78 3.36 -6.82
CA LEU A 55 28.49 4.02 -6.58
C LEU A 55 27.88 4.37 -7.94
N PRO A 56 26.57 4.14 -8.12
CA PRO A 56 25.89 4.57 -9.32
C PRO A 56 26.05 6.09 -9.45
N ARG A 57 26.35 6.56 -10.67
CA ARG A 57 26.45 8.00 -10.94
C ARG A 57 25.10 8.67 -10.67
N ILE A 58 25.15 9.92 -10.24
CA ILE A 58 23.92 10.70 -10.00
C ILE A 58 23.03 10.71 -11.25
N GLU A 59 23.63 10.77 -12.43
CA GLU A 59 22.96 10.68 -13.73
C GLU A 59 22.18 9.37 -13.93
N GLU A 60 22.74 8.22 -13.50
CA GLU A 60 22.07 6.92 -13.60
C GLU A 60 20.87 6.84 -12.65
N ILE A 61 21.00 7.41 -11.45
CA ILE A 61 19.92 7.49 -10.47
C ILE A 61 18.79 8.40 -10.97
N GLN A 62 19.15 9.55 -11.56
CA GLN A 62 18.20 10.48 -12.14
C GLN A 62 17.47 9.85 -13.32
N LYS A 63 18.20 9.20 -14.24
CA LYS A 63 17.60 8.51 -15.39
C LYS A 63 16.62 7.42 -14.96
N LYS A 64 16.98 6.60 -13.97
CA LYS A 64 16.06 5.56 -13.45
C LYS A 64 14.81 6.17 -12.82
N SER A 65 14.93 7.29 -12.12
CA SER A 65 13.78 8.01 -11.55
C SER A 65 12.87 8.58 -12.64
N GLU A 66 13.42 9.10 -13.72
CA GLU A 66 12.65 9.59 -14.88
C GLU A 66 11.93 8.46 -15.62
N GLU A 67 12.58 7.32 -15.79
CA GLU A 67 11.95 6.12 -16.36
C GLU A 67 10.79 5.64 -15.49
N ASN A 68 10.98 5.57 -14.17
CA ASN A 68 9.92 5.22 -13.21
C ASN A 68 8.75 6.22 -13.27
N LEU A 69 9.02 7.50 -13.37
CA LEU A 69 7.97 8.53 -13.50
C LEU A 69 7.18 8.37 -14.80
N LYS A 70 7.86 8.10 -15.92
CA LYS A 70 7.19 7.84 -17.20
C LYS A 70 6.27 6.63 -17.13
N GLU A 71 6.73 5.53 -16.51
CA GLU A 71 5.92 4.33 -16.33
C GLU A 71 4.68 4.61 -15.45
N LEU A 72 4.85 5.41 -14.39
CA LEU A 72 3.77 5.76 -13.46
C LEU A 72 2.80 6.82 -14.00
N THR A 73 3.25 7.61 -14.99
CA THR A 73 2.45 8.66 -15.63
C THR A 73 1.93 8.23 -17.01
N SER A 74 1.98 6.93 -17.34
CA SER A 74 1.33 6.43 -18.54
C SER A 74 -0.14 6.89 -18.53
N ASP A 75 -0.65 7.25 -19.72
CA ASP A 75 -2.02 7.76 -19.91
C ASP A 75 -3.10 6.69 -19.66
N ASP A 76 -2.78 5.66 -18.90
CA ASP A 76 -3.72 4.63 -18.52
C ASP A 76 -4.81 5.24 -17.65
N LYS A 77 -6.03 5.19 -18.18
CA LYS A 77 -7.19 5.69 -17.48
C LYS A 77 -7.37 4.91 -16.18
N TYR A 78 -7.41 5.64 -15.07
CA TYR A 78 -7.66 5.05 -13.76
C TYR A 78 -9.11 4.57 -13.68
N TYR A 79 -9.30 3.32 -13.26
CA TYR A 79 -10.58 2.74 -12.91
C TYR A 79 -10.51 2.21 -11.49
N TYR A 80 -11.52 2.54 -10.71
CA TYR A 80 -11.72 1.92 -9.41
C TYR A 80 -12.30 0.53 -9.61
N THR A 81 -11.74 -0.47 -8.97
CA THR A 81 -12.28 -1.84 -8.94
C THR A 81 -12.88 -2.11 -7.58
N LEU A 82 -14.05 -2.70 -7.58
CA LEU A 82 -14.79 -3.08 -6.37
C LEU A 82 -14.02 -4.13 -5.57
N GLY A 83 -14.07 -4.00 -4.25
CA GLY A 83 -13.40 -4.94 -3.35
C GLY A 83 -14.18 -5.20 -2.06
N TYR A 84 -13.64 -6.07 -1.23
CA TYR A 84 -14.24 -6.43 0.05
C TYR A 84 -14.48 -5.21 0.95
N GLY A 85 -15.69 -5.12 1.47
CA GLY A 85 -16.11 -4.06 2.38
C GLY A 85 -16.70 -2.84 1.68
N ASP A 86 -16.56 -2.71 0.35
CA ASP A 86 -17.25 -1.67 -0.40
C ASP A 86 -18.75 -1.87 -0.30
N VAL A 87 -19.50 -0.78 -0.38
CA VAL A 87 -20.96 -0.79 -0.40
C VAL A 87 -21.43 -0.25 -1.74
N ILE A 88 -22.22 -1.06 -2.43
CA ILE A 88 -22.86 -0.67 -3.68
C ILE A 88 -24.37 -0.60 -3.48
N SER A 89 -25.03 0.35 -4.12
CA SER A 89 -26.48 0.29 -4.29
C SER A 89 -26.81 -0.30 -5.65
N ILE A 90 -27.81 -1.16 -5.65
CA ILE A 90 -28.38 -1.75 -6.87
C ILE A 90 -29.84 -1.29 -6.90
N ALA A 91 -30.26 -0.72 -8.02
CA ALA A 91 -31.65 -0.40 -8.29
C ALA A 91 -32.04 -0.98 -9.64
N LEU A 92 -33.18 -1.63 -9.71
CA LEU A 92 -33.72 -2.20 -10.94
C LEU A 92 -34.87 -1.30 -11.43
N THR A 93 -34.81 -0.90 -12.69
CA THR A 93 -35.86 -0.04 -13.28
C THR A 93 -37.20 -0.76 -13.21
N ASP A 94 -38.22 -0.07 -12.72
CA ASP A 94 -39.64 -0.51 -12.60
C ASP A 94 -39.88 -1.67 -11.61
N ILE A 95 -38.86 -2.19 -10.91
CA ILE A 95 -39.00 -3.30 -9.97
C ILE A 95 -38.20 -2.99 -8.70
N GLN A 96 -38.87 -2.88 -7.55
CA GLN A 96 -38.25 -2.49 -6.29
C GLN A 96 -37.79 -3.70 -5.41
N ASP A 97 -38.01 -4.91 -5.87
CA ASP A 97 -37.77 -6.13 -5.06
C ASP A 97 -36.30 -6.33 -4.66
N ILE A 98 -35.38 -5.81 -5.46
CA ILE A 98 -33.94 -5.93 -5.23
C ILE A 98 -33.26 -4.58 -4.97
N ASP A 99 -34.03 -3.50 -4.91
CA ASP A 99 -33.46 -2.18 -4.62
C ASP A 99 -32.87 -2.16 -3.21
N GLY A 100 -31.63 -1.76 -3.09
CA GLY A 100 -30.98 -1.69 -1.81
C GLY A 100 -29.48 -1.49 -1.86
N SER A 101 -28.90 -1.37 -0.66
CA SER A 101 -27.46 -1.26 -0.44
C SER A 101 -26.89 -2.63 -0.07
N TYR A 102 -25.83 -3.02 -0.75
CA TYR A 102 -25.18 -4.31 -0.64
C TYR A 102 -23.71 -4.14 -0.29
N THR A 103 -23.29 -4.73 0.83
CA THR A 103 -21.87 -4.79 1.19
C THR A 103 -21.20 -5.97 0.53
N ILE A 104 -20.05 -5.74 -0.09
CA ILE A 104 -19.26 -6.81 -0.70
C ILE A 104 -18.61 -7.65 0.40
N SER A 105 -18.94 -8.93 0.40
CA SER A 105 -18.46 -9.92 1.36
C SER A 105 -16.97 -10.27 1.14
N PRO A 106 -16.30 -10.95 2.11
CA PRO A 106 -14.88 -11.34 1.96
C PRO A 106 -14.57 -12.25 0.77
N ASP A 107 -15.56 -12.98 0.27
CA ASP A 107 -15.47 -13.81 -0.93
C ASP A 107 -15.65 -13.02 -2.24
N GLY A 108 -15.81 -11.70 -2.14
CA GLY A 108 -16.00 -10.80 -3.28
C GLY A 108 -17.42 -10.76 -3.84
N SER A 109 -18.40 -11.35 -3.15
CA SER A 109 -19.78 -11.42 -3.60
C SER A 109 -20.69 -10.43 -2.88
N VAL A 110 -21.81 -10.11 -3.51
CA VAL A 110 -23.00 -9.52 -2.90
C VAL A 110 -24.14 -10.52 -2.93
N THR A 111 -25.00 -10.51 -1.91
CA THR A 111 -26.18 -11.39 -1.88
C THR A 111 -27.41 -10.59 -2.29
N ILE A 112 -27.94 -10.89 -3.47
CA ILE A 112 -29.11 -10.25 -4.03
C ILE A 112 -30.34 -11.13 -3.71
N PRO A 113 -31.45 -10.59 -3.16
CA PRO A 113 -32.66 -11.34 -2.92
C PRO A 113 -33.13 -12.10 -4.16
N TYR A 114 -33.62 -13.31 -3.97
CA TYR A 114 -34.09 -14.26 -5.01
C TYR A 114 -33.04 -14.77 -5.99
N VAL A 115 -31.92 -14.06 -6.15
CA VAL A 115 -30.82 -14.37 -7.10
C VAL A 115 -29.71 -15.16 -6.42
N GLY A 116 -29.38 -14.79 -5.15
CA GLY A 116 -28.29 -15.37 -4.39
C GLY A 116 -26.99 -14.57 -4.50
N GLN A 117 -25.87 -15.28 -4.44
CA GLN A 117 -24.53 -14.66 -4.43
C GLN A 117 -24.04 -14.34 -5.83
N VAL A 118 -23.63 -13.11 -6.03
CA VAL A 118 -23.09 -12.57 -7.30
C VAL A 118 -21.70 -11.98 -7.05
N VAL A 119 -20.67 -12.51 -7.68
CA VAL A 119 -19.28 -12.07 -7.51
C VAL A 119 -19.05 -10.79 -8.31
N VAL A 120 -18.75 -9.69 -7.59
CA VAL A 120 -18.55 -8.36 -8.15
C VAL A 120 -17.15 -7.79 -7.87
N SER A 121 -16.33 -8.46 -7.04
CA SER A 121 -14.95 -8.03 -6.76
C SER A 121 -14.10 -8.01 -8.04
N ASP A 122 -13.07 -7.16 -8.02
CA ASP A 122 -12.14 -6.93 -9.13
C ASP A 122 -12.78 -6.41 -10.43
N LYS A 123 -14.05 -6.04 -10.39
CA LYS A 123 -14.77 -5.42 -11.50
C LYS A 123 -14.89 -3.91 -11.27
N THR A 124 -14.89 -3.16 -12.36
CA THR A 124 -15.36 -1.76 -12.32
C THR A 124 -16.85 -1.72 -12.02
N LYS A 125 -17.36 -0.55 -11.68
CA LYS A 125 -18.80 -0.35 -11.45
C LYS A 125 -19.61 -0.74 -12.69
N GLU A 126 -19.15 -0.34 -13.86
CA GLU A 126 -19.78 -0.63 -15.14
C GLU A 126 -19.78 -2.14 -15.44
N GLU A 127 -18.64 -2.79 -15.27
CA GLU A 127 -18.52 -4.24 -15.47
C GLU A 127 -19.38 -5.03 -14.47
N ALA A 128 -19.47 -4.56 -13.22
CA ALA A 128 -20.35 -5.16 -12.22
C ALA A 128 -21.82 -4.99 -12.60
N GLN A 129 -22.21 -3.81 -13.09
CA GLN A 129 -23.57 -3.55 -13.56
C GLN A 129 -23.94 -4.47 -14.72
N ASP A 130 -23.08 -4.59 -15.73
CA ASP A 130 -23.30 -5.47 -16.87
C ASP A 130 -23.39 -6.94 -16.45
N PHE A 131 -22.53 -7.34 -15.50
CA PHE A 131 -22.55 -8.70 -14.97
C PHE A 131 -23.84 -9.00 -14.20
N ILE A 132 -24.27 -8.08 -13.32
CA ILE A 132 -25.53 -8.19 -12.57
C ILE A 132 -26.71 -8.24 -13.53
N ASN A 133 -26.75 -7.37 -14.54
CA ASN A 133 -27.80 -7.40 -15.57
C ASN A 133 -27.88 -8.77 -16.25
N ASN A 134 -26.74 -9.36 -16.60
CA ASN A 134 -26.72 -10.67 -17.23
C ASN A 134 -27.24 -11.79 -16.31
N VAL A 135 -26.91 -11.76 -15.02
CA VAL A 135 -27.42 -12.73 -14.04
C VAL A 135 -28.93 -12.55 -13.85
N LEU A 136 -29.42 -11.32 -13.84
CA LEU A 136 -30.84 -11.01 -13.63
C LEU A 136 -31.74 -11.41 -14.80
N LYS A 137 -31.20 -11.62 -16.01
CA LYS A 137 -31.97 -12.11 -17.19
C LYS A 137 -32.66 -13.45 -16.97
N ASP A 138 -32.12 -14.27 -16.07
CA ASP A 138 -32.72 -15.57 -15.71
C ASP A 138 -33.99 -15.42 -14.83
N PHE A 139 -34.17 -14.22 -14.22
CA PHE A 139 -35.24 -13.94 -13.26
C PHE A 139 -36.23 -12.88 -13.77
N TYR A 140 -35.76 -11.94 -14.59
CA TYR A 140 -36.53 -10.78 -15.06
C TYR A 140 -36.38 -10.62 -16.56
N GLN A 141 -37.46 -10.12 -17.20
CA GLN A 141 -37.42 -9.79 -18.63
C GLN A 141 -36.74 -8.44 -18.82
N GLU A 142 -35.70 -8.40 -19.63
CA GLU A 142 -34.96 -7.18 -19.97
C GLU A 142 -34.59 -6.30 -18.75
N PRO A 143 -33.85 -6.88 -17.75
CA PRO A 143 -33.52 -6.11 -16.55
C PRO A 143 -32.57 -4.96 -16.88
N GLU A 144 -32.87 -3.77 -16.42
CA GLU A 144 -31.99 -2.60 -16.46
C GLU A 144 -31.65 -2.19 -15.05
N THR A 145 -30.44 -2.53 -14.60
CA THR A 145 -29.95 -2.13 -13.27
C THR A 145 -29.12 -0.85 -13.34
N ILE A 146 -29.19 -0.10 -12.26
CA ILE A 146 -28.29 1.01 -11.98
C ILE A 146 -27.46 0.61 -10.77
N VAL A 147 -26.12 0.54 -10.93
CA VAL A 147 -25.18 0.27 -9.85
C VAL A 147 -24.44 1.56 -9.50
N LYS A 148 -24.42 1.92 -8.20
CA LYS A 148 -23.63 3.04 -7.67
C LYS A 148 -22.78 2.56 -6.51
N ILE A 149 -21.62 3.16 -6.34
CA ILE A 149 -20.79 2.91 -5.15
C ILE A 149 -21.20 3.92 -4.08
N GLU A 150 -21.71 3.46 -2.95
CA GLU A 150 -22.11 4.28 -1.82
C GLU A 150 -20.99 4.52 -0.82
N ALA A 151 -20.15 3.49 -0.60
CA ALA A 151 -19.00 3.60 0.27
C ALA A 151 -17.79 2.83 -0.28
N TYR A 152 -16.67 3.49 -0.27
CA TYR A 152 -15.36 2.94 -0.62
C TYR A 152 -14.67 2.48 0.66
N ASN A 153 -14.40 1.19 0.82
CA ASN A 153 -13.79 0.64 2.03
C ASN A 153 -12.71 -0.40 1.75
N SER A 154 -12.47 -0.73 0.48
CA SER A 154 -11.58 -1.85 0.12
C SER A 154 -10.14 -1.45 -0.10
N SER A 155 -9.89 -0.27 -0.65
CA SER A 155 -8.59 0.08 -1.19
C SER A 155 -7.98 1.31 -0.52
N TYR A 156 -6.72 1.18 -0.02
CA TYR A 156 -6.02 2.23 0.71
C TYR A 156 -4.62 2.47 0.18
N VAL A 157 -4.19 3.71 0.26
CA VAL A 157 -2.78 4.10 0.16
C VAL A 157 -2.27 4.47 1.54
N TYR A 158 -1.17 3.86 1.95
CA TYR A 158 -0.53 4.12 3.24
C TYR A 158 0.65 5.07 3.05
N LEU A 159 0.59 6.21 3.72
CA LEU A 159 1.65 7.21 3.74
C LEU A 159 2.42 7.09 5.05
N THR A 160 3.70 6.75 4.95
CA THR A 160 4.57 6.49 6.10
C THR A 160 5.96 7.11 5.87
N GLY A 161 6.79 7.14 6.90
CA GLY A 161 8.16 7.64 6.83
C GLY A 161 8.32 9.07 7.38
N SER A 162 9.23 9.83 6.79
CA SER A 162 9.57 11.19 7.26
C SER A 162 8.55 12.23 6.77
N ILE A 163 7.33 12.11 7.23
CA ILE A 163 6.21 13.02 6.96
C ILE A 163 5.56 13.45 8.28
N ASN A 164 4.93 14.63 8.28
CA ASN A 164 4.37 15.20 9.51
C ASN A 164 3.14 14.43 10.03
N ARG A 165 2.35 13.84 9.12
CA ARG A 165 1.11 13.13 9.44
C ARG A 165 1.04 11.81 8.71
N PRO A 166 1.66 10.73 9.24
CA PRO A 166 1.46 9.39 8.70
C PRO A 166 -0.03 9.03 8.73
N GLN A 167 -0.56 8.55 7.61
CA GLN A 167 -1.98 8.25 7.47
C GLN A 167 -2.24 7.25 6.36
N SER A 168 -3.42 6.66 6.37
CA SER A 168 -4.00 5.97 5.22
C SER A 168 -4.98 6.89 4.51
N ILE A 169 -5.00 6.81 3.19
CA ILE A 169 -5.96 7.52 2.33
C ILE A 169 -6.76 6.46 1.60
N LEU A 170 -8.07 6.56 1.71
CA LEU A 170 -9.00 5.72 0.99
C LEU A 170 -9.00 6.09 -0.49
N LEU A 171 -8.93 5.10 -1.36
CA LEU A 171 -9.08 5.28 -2.81
C LEU A 171 -10.58 5.31 -3.19
N SER A 172 -10.89 6.02 -4.24
CA SER A 172 -12.25 6.14 -4.80
C SER A 172 -12.17 6.19 -6.33
N GLU A 173 -13.29 6.42 -7.02
CA GLU A 173 -13.30 6.65 -8.47
C GLU A 173 -12.47 7.86 -8.91
N GLN A 174 -12.14 8.76 -7.98
CA GLN A 174 -11.24 9.87 -8.28
C GLN A 174 -9.77 9.43 -8.14
N PRO A 175 -8.95 9.57 -9.17
CA PRO A 175 -7.54 9.22 -9.10
C PRO A 175 -6.81 10.07 -8.06
N LEU A 176 -6.11 9.41 -7.15
CA LEU A 176 -5.28 10.06 -6.14
C LEU A 176 -3.90 10.36 -6.73
N LYS A 177 -3.56 11.65 -6.85
CA LYS A 177 -2.23 12.07 -7.29
C LYS A 177 -1.23 11.96 -6.14
N LEU A 178 0.01 11.59 -6.48
CA LEU A 178 1.09 11.46 -5.50
C LEU A 178 1.32 12.78 -4.74
N LEU A 179 1.35 13.90 -5.44
CA LEU A 179 1.57 15.20 -4.83
C LEU A 179 0.46 15.56 -3.83
N ASP A 180 -0.80 15.31 -4.19
CA ASP A 180 -1.95 15.58 -3.31
C ASP A 180 -1.89 14.72 -2.05
N SER A 181 -1.50 13.46 -2.19
CA SER A 181 -1.33 12.55 -1.04
C SER A 181 -0.22 13.02 -0.11
N LEU A 182 0.91 13.44 -0.65
CA LEU A 182 2.03 13.98 0.13
C LEU A 182 1.68 15.29 0.83
N MET A 183 0.95 16.19 0.17
CA MET A 183 0.49 17.44 0.78
C MET A 183 -0.49 17.18 1.94
N ARG A 184 -1.42 16.24 1.80
CA ARG A 184 -2.31 15.81 2.89
C ARG A 184 -1.53 15.25 4.09
N ALA A 185 -0.43 14.54 3.82
CA ALA A 185 0.48 14.04 4.86
C ALA A 185 1.39 15.12 5.48
N GLY A 186 1.21 16.37 5.10
CA GLY A 186 1.98 17.50 5.63
C GLY A 186 3.39 17.59 5.03
N TYR A 187 3.59 17.05 3.82
CA TYR A 187 4.82 17.28 3.09
C TYR A 187 4.91 18.76 2.67
N VAL A 188 6.00 19.39 3.05
CA VAL A 188 6.32 20.77 2.61
C VAL A 188 7.59 20.72 1.78
N LYS A 189 7.54 21.26 0.58
CA LYS A 189 8.72 21.39 -0.27
C LYS A 189 9.68 22.43 0.35
N ASP A 190 10.64 21.95 1.13
CA ASP A 190 11.69 22.80 1.71
C ASP A 190 12.93 22.76 0.84
N GLN A 191 13.43 23.95 0.45
CA GLN A 191 14.62 24.09 -0.39
C GLN A 191 15.92 23.60 0.26
N LYS A 192 15.93 23.43 1.60
CA LYS A 192 17.14 23.03 2.36
C LYS A 192 17.37 21.54 2.42
N THR A 193 16.40 20.73 2.03
CA THR A 193 16.53 19.27 2.15
C THR A 193 16.95 18.67 0.82
N TYR A 194 18.24 18.48 0.64
CA TYR A 194 18.81 17.74 -0.48
C TYR A 194 18.39 16.27 -0.38
N ASN A 195 18.01 15.64 -1.51
CA ASN A 195 17.64 14.22 -1.65
C ASN A 195 16.32 13.78 -1.01
N LYS A 196 15.24 14.51 -1.23
CA LYS A 196 13.92 14.00 -0.92
C LYS A 196 13.52 12.94 -1.94
N LYS A 197 13.44 11.71 -1.46
CA LYS A 197 12.99 10.55 -2.23
C LYS A 197 11.75 9.96 -1.60
N ALA A 198 10.81 9.53 -2.43
CA ALA A 198 9.70 8.70 -2.03
C ALA A 198 9.86 7.31 -2.63
N LEU A 199 9.50 6.29 -1.87
CA LEU A 199 9.38 4.94 -2.36
C LEU A 199 7.88 4.64 -2.54
N LEU A 200 7.45 4.51 -3.78
CA LEU A 200 6.10 4.04 -4.09
C LEU A 200 6.13 2.52 -4.23
N ARG A 201 5.38 1.82 -3.38
CA ARG A 201 5.19 0.39 -3.49
C ARG A 201 3.81 0.10 -4.07
N ARG A 202 3.77 -0.63 -5.18
CA ARG A 202 2.55 -1.10 -5.82
C ARG A 202 2.66 -2.61 -6.04
N GLY A 203 1.95 -3.40 -5.23
CA GLY A 203 2.13 -4.85 -5.19
C GLY A 203 3.58 -5.24 -4.84
N ASN A 204 4.23 -5.97 -5.72
CA ASN A 204 5.64 -6.39 -5.57
C ASN A 204 6.65 -5.41 -6.18
N GLN A 205 6.19 -4.38 -6.87
CA GLN A 205 7.05 -3.39 -7.49
C GLN A 205 7.32 -2.22 -6.54
N VAL A 206 8.54 -1.70 -6.60
CA VAL A 206 8.98 -0.54 -5.81
C VAL A 206 9.62 0.46 -6.76
N TYR A 207 9.06 1.67 -6.77
CA TYR A 207 9.52 2.80 -7.58
C TYR A 207 10.21 3.83 -6.70
N ASP A 208 11.44 4.19 -7.06
CA ASP A 208 12.19 5.28 -6.42
C ASP A 208 11.85 6.59 -7.15
N ILE A 209 11.19 7.49 -6.45
CA ILE A 209 10.69 8.74 -7.01
C ILE A 209 11.47 9.91 -6.41
N ASN A 210 12.06 10.72 -7.27
CA ASN A 210 12.70 11.97 -6.87
C ASN A 210 11.64 13.07 -6.75
N LEU A 211 11.38 13.52 -5.51
CA LEU A 211 10.36 14.53 -5.23
C LEU A 211 10.70 15.95 -5.73
N TYR A 212 11.91 16.18 -6.25
CA TYR A 212 12.23 17.45 -6.92
C TYR A 212 11.64 17.56 -8.32
N GLN A 213 11.28 16.41 -8.91
CA GLN A 213 10.73 16.33 -10.28
C GLN A 213 9.20 16.41 -10.31
N LEU A 214 8.57 16.52 -9.13
CA LEU A 214 7.11 16.67 -8.96
C LEU A 214 6.71 18.18 -8.95
#